data_d73061c840264c72754511f8b85ec601
#
_entry.id   d73061c840264c72754511f8b85ec601
#
_cell.length_a   1.000
_cell.length_b   1.000
_cell.length_c   1.000
_cell.angle_alpha   90.00
_cell.angle_beta   90.00
_cell.angle_gamma   90.00
#
_symmetry.space_group_name_H-M   'P 1'
#
loop_
_entity.id
_entity.type
_entity.pdbx_description
1 polymer ?
#
loop_
_entity_poly.entity_id
_entity_poly.type
_entity_poly.pdbx_seq_one_letter_code
_entity_poly.pdbx_strand_id
1 'polypeptide(L)'
;MSDKILNVVRVSHTNFGTFGVLTNHQGHPIILTLENPWKNNVPYDSCIPVGTYTIKRHLSPKFGETFIVIDVPERSHILFHCGNQHTDTYGCILTGEEFTYFDQPSKPGVVNPGVSESRSGFNRFMNHMDGINEAILCIRKSTWENNYV
;
A
#
# COMPACT_ATOMS: atom_id res chain seq x y z
N MET A 1 21.27 3.42 -7.29
CA MET A 1 20.43 4.63 -7.30
C MET A 1 19.01 4.31 -7.75
N SER A 2 18.84 3.64 -8.90
CA SER A 2 17.52 3.30 -9.43
C SER A 2 16.73 2.30 -8.59
N ASP A 3 17.40 1.39 -7.89
CA ASP A 3 16.77 0.45 -6.96
C ASP A 3 16.23 1.13 -5.69
N LYS A 4 16.53 2.42 -5.50
CA LYS A 4 16.01 3.23 -4.39
C LYS A 4 14.79 4.06 -4.79
N ILE A 5 14.14 3.73 -5.88
CA ILE A 5 12.91 4.38 -6.33
C ILE A 5 11.84 3.31 -6.52
N LEU A 6 10.71 3.52 -5.85
CA LEU A 6 9.55 2.65 -5.94
C LEU A 6 8.32 3.46 -6.36
N ASN A 7 7.38 2.81 -7.01
CA ASN A 7 6.11 3.41 -7.36
C ASN A 7 4.97 2.60 -6.75
N VAL A 8 3.97 3.26 -6.19
CA VAL A 8 2.66 2.67 -5.94
C VAL A 8 1.71 3.27 -6.97
N VAL A 9 1.26 2.44 -7.90
CA VAL A 9 0.30 2.83 -8.92
C VAL A 9 -1.08 2.38 -8.45
N ARG A 10 -1.93 3.33 -8.08
CA ARG A 10 -3.29 3.07 -7.63
C ARG A 10 -4.18 2.82 -8.83
N VAL A 11 -4.75 1.63 -8.92
CA VAL A 11 -5.49 1.20 -10.11
C VAL A 11 -7.00 1.15 -9.89
N SER A 12 -7.45 1.10 -8.64
CA SER A 12 -8.89 1.01 -8.33
C SER A 12 -9.20 1.75 -7.04
N HIS A 13 -10.26 2.54 -7.06
CA HIS A 13 -10.74 3.31 -5.92
C HIS A 13 -12.18 2.93 -5.64
N THR A 14 -12.42 2.29 -4.50
CA THR A 14 -13.75 1.82 -4.10
C THR A 14 -14.02 2.18 -2.64
N ASN A 15 -15.26 1.94 -2.20
CA ASN A 15 -15.60 2.09 -0.78
C ASN A 15 -14.92 1.04 0.10
N PHE A 16 -14.31 0.02 -0.50
CA PHE A 16 -13.62 -1.07 0.19
C PHE A 16 -12.11 -0.95 0.12
N GLY A 17 -11.61 0.14 -0.40
CA GLY A 17 -10.18 0.40 -0.42
C GLY A 17 -9.67 1.03 -1.70
N THR A 18 -8.39 1.38 -1.64
CA THR A 18 -7.59 1.87 -2.76
C THR A 18 -6.60 0.76 -3.10
N PHE A 19 -6.80 0.12 -4.24
CA PHE A 19 -6.02 -1.03 -4.69
C PHE A 19 -4.91 -0.57 -5.61
N GLY A 20 -3.71 -1.11 -5.42
CA GLY A 20 -2.57 -0.67 -6.18
C GLY A 20 -1.53 -1.76 -6.44
N VAL A 21 -0.52 -1.37 -7.19
CA VAL A 21 0.65 -2.20 -7.51
C VAL A 21 1.89 -1.43 -7.12
N LEU A 22 2.75 -2.05 -6.32
CA LEU A 22 4.06 -1.50 -6.00
C LEU A 22 5.05 -2.04 -7.02
N THR A 23 5.74 -1.13 -7.71
CA THR A 23 6.69 -1.47 -8.77
C THR A 23 8.07 -0.93 -8.47
N ASN A 24 9.08 -1.45 -9.17
CA ASN A 24 10.39 -0.82 -9.21
C ASN A 24 10.37 0.42 -10.14
N HIS A 25 11.52 1.08 -10.29
CA HIS A 25 11.62 2.29 -11.12
C HIS A 25 11.31 2.05 -12.60
N GLN A 26 11.44 0.81 -13.06
CA GLN A 26 11.13 0.42 -14.45
C GLN A 26 9.67 0.04 -14.65
N GLY A 27 8.86 0.07 -13.59
CA GLY A 27 7.47 -0.32 -13.67
C GLY A 27 7.22 -1.82 -13.52
N HIS A 28 8.24 -2.61 -13.17
CA HIS A 28 8.06 -4.04 -12.95
C HIS A 28 7.38 -4.28 -11.60
N PRO A 29 6.27 -5.04 -11.57
CA PRO A 29 5.53 -5.29 -10.34
C PRO A 29 6.37 -6.06 -9.32
N ILE A 30 6.25 -5.66 -8.05
CA ILE A 30 6.88 -6.36 -6.93
C ILE A 30 5.80 -7.05 -6.09
N ILE A 31 4.81 -6.28 -5.63
CA ILE A 31 3.68 -6.75 -4.84
C ILE A 31 2.43 -5.94 -5.17
N LEU A 32 1.29 -6.41 -4.67
CA LEU A 32 0.05 -5.65 -4.65
C LEU A 32 -0.09 -4.90 -3.34
N THR A 33 -0.82 -3.79 -3.36
CA THR A 33 -1.06 -2.96 -2.19
C THR A 33 -2.55 -2.70 -2.00
N LEU A 34 -2.92 -2.49 -0.74
CA LEU A 34 -4.27 -2.06 -0.36
C LEU A 34 -4.16 -0.97 0.70
N GLU A 35 -4.85 0.11 0.48
CA GLU A 35 -4.95 1.23 1.40
C GLU A 35 -6.42 1.52 1.69
N ASN A 36 -6.68 2.34 2.71
CA ASN A 36 -8.03 2.82 2.97
C ASN A 36 -8.59 3.58 1.75
N PRO A 37 -9.91 3.73 1.64
CA PRO A 37 -10.49 4.65 0.66
C PRO A 37 -10.00 6.07 0.86
N TRP A 38 -9.97 6.85 -0.22
CA TRP A 38 -9.63 8.27 -0.11
C TRP A 38 -10.73 9.03 0.60
N LYS A 39 -10.39 9.69 1.68
CA LYS A 39 -11.30 10.52 2.50
C LYS A 39 -10.62 11.84 2.87
N ASN A 40 -10.14 12.56 1.87
CA ASN A 40 -9.54 13.88 2.03
C ASN A 40 -8.39 13.91 3.04
N ASN A 41 -7.57 12.85 3.06
CA ASN A 41 -6.42 12.73 3.96
C ASN A 41 -6.76 12.77 5.46
N VAL A 42 -7.99 12.46 5.82
CA VAL A 42 -8.38 12.43 7.25
C VAL A 42 -7.54 11.38 7.99
N PRO A 43 -6.85 11.76 9.08
CA PRO A 43 -6.04 10.83 9.86
C PRO A 43 -6.84 9.61 10.33
N TYR A 44 -6.21 8.44 10.31
CA TYR A 44 -6.75 7.15 10.72
C TYR A 44 -7.89 6.62 9.86
N ASP A 45 -8.31 7.34 8.82
CA ASP A 45 -9.46 6.95 8.00
C ASP A 45 -9.15 6.92 6.51
N SER A 46 -8.34 7.84 6.01
CA SER A 46 -8.03 7.98 4.59
C SER A 46 -6.70 7.35 4.22
N CYS A 47 -6.57 6.85 2.99
CA CYS A 47 -5.25 6.67 2.40
C CYS A 47 -4.54 8.02 2.30
N ILE A 48 -3.21 8.00 2.18
CA ILE A 48 -2.42 9.23 2.07
C ILE A 48 -2.53 9.83 0.66
N PRO A 49 -2.25 11.12 0.51
CA PRO A 49 -2.34 11.78 -0.80
C PRO A 49 -1.35 11.19 -1.82
N VAL A 50 -1.69 11.28 -3.10
CA VAL A 50 -0.70 11.07 -4.17
C VAL A 50 0.45 12.05 -3.98
N GLY A 51 1.65 11.63 -4.33
CA GLY A 51 2.83 12.46 -4.16
C GLY A 51 4.11 11.65 -4.13
N THR A 52 5.21 12.35 -3.96
CA THR A 52 6.53 11.75 -3.84
C THR A 52 6.99 11.89 -2.40
N TYR A 53 7.34 10.76 -1.81
CA TYR A 53 7.70 10.66 -0.40
C TYR A 53 9.06 10.00 -0.23
N THR A 54 9.69 10.23 0.91
CA THR A 54 10.81 9.44 1.37
C THR A 54 10.30 8.33 2.26
N ILE A 55 10.80 7.12 2.08
CA ILE A 55 10.57 6.01 3.01
C ILE A 55 11.88 5.63 3.66
N LYS A 56 11.81 5.27 4.94
CA LYS A 56 12.98 4.87 5.74
C LYS A 56 12.72 3.56 6.45
N ARG A 57 13.77 2.73 6.57
CA ARG A 57 13.69 1.51 7.37
C ARG A 57 13.37 1.89 8.80
N HIS A 58 12.43 1.14 9.40
CA HIS A 58 11.86 1.49 10.69
C HIS A 58 11.54 0.24 11.49
N LEU A 59 11.87 0.25 12.76
CA LEU A 59 11.49 -0.81 13.69
C LEU A 59 10.22 -0.39 14.43
N SER A 60 9.11 -1.00 14.05
CA SER A 60 7.82 -0.77 14.68
C SER A 60 7.64 -1.68 15.89
N PRO A 61 7.19 -1.15 17.05
CA PRO A 61 6.88 -2.01 18.20
C PRO A 61 5.82 -3.05 17.89
N LYS A 62 4.85 -2.70 17.03
CA LYS A 62 3.74 -3.58 16.68
C LYS A 62 4.03 -4.50 15.50
N PHE A 63 4.71 -4.00 14.47
CA PHE A 63 4.86 -4.72 13.20
C PHE A 63 6.28 -5.21 12.92
N GLY A 64 7.24 -4.93 13.82
CA GLY A 64 8.63 -5.29 13.60
C GLY A 64 9.31 -4.41 12.55
N GLU A 65 10.33 -4.95 11.90
CA GLU A 65 11.08 -4.20 10.89
C GLU A 65 10.24 -4.01 9.62
N THR A 66 10.14 -2.75 9.21
CA THR A 66 9.39 -2.36 8.02
C THR A 66 9.96 -1.05 7.46
N PHE A 67 9.18 -0.35 6.64
CA PHE A 67 9.49 1.00 6.15
C PHE A 67 8.38 1.95 6.57
N ILE A 68 8.78 3.16 6.94
CA ILE A 68 7.86 4.25 7.29
C ILE A 68 7.90 5.32 6.19
N VAL A 69 6.74 5.82 5.82
CA VAL A 69 6.61 6.96 4.90
C VAL A 69 6.69 8.23 5.73
N ILE A 70 7.69 9.05 5.49
CA ILE A 70 7.93 10.24 6.31
C ILE A 70 7.38 11.50 5.65
N ASP A 71 7.11 12.51 6.49
CA ASP A 71 6.67 13.84 6.06
C ASP A 71 5.40 13.84 5.21
N VAL A 72 4.50 12.91 5.48
CA VAL A 72 3.16 12.96 4.88
C VAL A 72 2.38 14.09 5.55
N PRO A 73 1.82 15.06 4.77
CA PRO A 73 1.09 16.18 5.35
C PRO A 73 0.00 15.71 6.32
N GLU A 74 0.02 16.24 7.55
CA GLU A 74 -0.96 15.99 8.60
C GLU A 74 -1.10 14.54 9.05
N ARG A 75 -0.14 13.68 8.67
CA ARG A 75 -0.15 12.26 9.01
C ARG A 75 1.15 11.85 9.67
N SER A 76 1.07 10.77 10.47
CA SER A 76 2.24 10.16 11.10
C SER A 76 2.08 8.65 11.15
N HIS A 77 3.19 7.93 11.32
CA HIS A 77 3.20 6.46 11.45
C HIS A 77 2.55 5.73 10.27
N ILE A 78 2.80 6.21 9.05
CA ILE A 78 2.37 5.52 7.84
C ILE A 78 3.41 4.46 7.50
N LEU A 79 3.05 3.21 7.69
CA LEU A 79 3.93 2.05 7.53
C LEU A 79 3.42 1.11 6.45
N PHE A 80 4.30 0.22 5.99
CA PHE A 80 3.89 -0.99 5.28
C PHE A 80 3.68 -2.10 6.30
N HIS A 81 2.56 -2.79 6.24
CA HIS A 81 2.32 -3.94 7.12
C HIS A 81 1.31 -4.93 6.53
N CYS A 82 1.13 -6.05 7.20
CA CYS A 82 0.20 -7.09 6.77
C CYS A 82 -1.24 -6.76 7.13
N GLY A 83 -2.14 -7.23 6.32
CA GLY A 83 -3.59 -7.15 6.48
C GLY A 83 -4.28 -7.60 5.21
N ASN A 84 -5.58 -7.79 5.23
CA ASN A 84 -6.32 -8.33 4.10
C ASN A 84 -7.39 -7.38 3.55
N GLN A 85 -7.98 -6.56 4.40
CA GLN A 85 -9.07 -5.66 4.02
C GLN A 85 -8.78 -4.25 4.53
N HIS A 86 -9.48 -3.27 3.97
CA HIS A 86 -9.28 -1.86 4.34
C HIS A 86 -9.52 -1.60 5.84
N THR A 87 -10.30 -2.44 6.50
CA THR A 87 -10.55 -2.34 7.93
C THR A 87 -9.37 -2.82 8.79
N ASP A 88 -8.36 -3.42 8.18
CA ASP A 88 -7.14 -3.87 8.87
C ASP A 88 -6.08 -2.77 8.95
N THR A 89 -6.38 -1.57 8.49
CA THR A 89 -5.42 -0.48 8.49
C THR A 89 -6.10 0.87 8.75
N TYR A 90 -5.32 1.81 9.28
CA TYR A 90 -5.73 3.18 9.58
C TYR A 90 -4.84 4.18 8.84
N GLY A 91 -4.72 4.01 7.53
CA GLY A 91 -3.92 4.86 6.67
C GLY A 91 -2.61 4.24 6.20
N CYS A 92 -2.21 3.12 6.76
CA CYS A 92 -1.01 2.40 6.34
C CYS A 92 -1.23 1.63 5.03
N ILE A 93 -0.14 1.18 4.44
CA ILE A 93 -0.14 0.48 3.16
C ILE A 93 -0.03 -1.02 3.44
N LEU A 94 -1.08 -1.76 3.11
CA LEU A 94 -1.08 -3.22 3.23
C LEU A 94 -0.41 -3.84 2.00
N THR A 95 0.24 -4.98 2.22
CA THR A 95 0.94 -5.73 1.18
C THR A 95 0.21 -7.04 0.88
N GLY A 96 0.34 -7.53 -0.34
CA GLY A 96 -0.23 -8.82 -0.74
C GLY A 96 0.27 -9.26 -2.09
N GLU A 97 -0.13 -10.45 -2.50
CA GLU A 97 0.25 -11.02 -3.80
C GLU A 97 -0.93 -11.29 -4.71
N GLU A 98 -2.17 -11.27 -4.16
CA GLU A 98 -3.38 -11.48 -4.94
C GLU A 98 -4.48 -10.53 -4.48
N PHE A 99 -5.29 -10.04 -5.41
CA PHE A 99 -6.58 -9.45 -5.09
C PHE A 99 -7.61 -10.57 -5.01
N THR A 100 -8.44 -10.53 -3.98
CA THR A 100 -9.45 -11.56 -3.75
C THR A 100 -10.66 -10.99 -3.01
N TYR A 101 -11.62 -11.86 -2.72
CA TYR A 101 -12.81 -11.50 -1.96
C TYR A 101 -12.86 -12.29 -0.66
N PHE A 102 -13.27 -11.63 0.41
CA PHE A 102 -13.38 -12.22 1.75
C PHE A 102 -14.83 -12.23 2.19
N ASP A 103 -15.26 -13.37 2.76
CA ASP A 103 -16.57 -13.50 3.35
C ASP A 103 -16.71 -12.55 4.55
N GLN A 104 -17.91 -12.01 4.73
CA GLN A 104 -18.23 -11.19 5.89
C GLN A 104 -19.03 -12.02 6.88
N PRO A 105 -18.43 -12.48 8.01
CA PRO A 105 -19.09 -13.39 8.95
C PRO A 105 -20.42 -12.86 9.50
N SER A 106 -20.53 -11.55 9.67
CA SER A 106 -21.75 -10.92 10.17
C SER A 106 -22.86 -10.76 9.12
N LYS A 107 -22.55 -11.03 7.83
CA LYS A 107 -23.47 -10.85 6.70
C LYS A 107 -23.29 -12.01 5.73
N PRO A 108 -23.92 -13.17 6.00
CA PRO A 108 -23.80 -14.34 5.11
C PRO A 108 -24.13 -14.01 3.67
N GLY A 109 -23.28 -14.50 2.75
CA GLY A 109 -23.43 -14.25 1.32
C GLY A 109 -22.86 -12.91 0.83
N VAL A 110 -22.33 -12.08 1.73
CA VAL A 110 -21.65 -10.83 1.38
C VAL A 110 -20.16 -11.04 1.38
N VAL A 111 -19.48 -10.60 0.32
CA VAL A 111 -18.03 -10.64 0.21
C VAL A 111 -17.49 -9.24 -0.05
N ASN A 112 -16.33 -8.94 0.52
CA ASN A 112 -15.64 -7.67 0.29
C ASN A 112 -14.26 -7.93 -0.34
N PRO A 113 -13.83 -7.07 -1.28
CA PRO A 113 -12.52 -7.23 -1.89
C PRO A 113 -11.40 -6.90 -0.92
N GLY A 114 -10.25 -7.52 -1.14
CA GLY A 114 -9.05 -7.29 -0.36
C GLY A 114 -7.83 -7.89 -1.02
N VAL A 115 -6.76 -8.03 -0.25
CA VAL A 115 -5.52 -8.68 -0.70
C VAL A 115 -5.26 -9.94 0.11
N SER A 116 -4.82 -10.99 -0.55
CA SER A 116 -4.38 -12.22 0.09
C SER A 116 -2.88 -12.40 -0.04
N GLU A 117 -2.36 -13.45 0.62
CA GLU A 117 -0.92 -13.71 0.69
C GLU A 117 -0.16 -12.49 1.21
N SER A 118 -0.72 -11.86 2.25
CA SER A 118 -0.22 -10.60 2.76
C SER A 118 1.16 -10.73 3.38
N ARG A 119 1.39 -11.79 4.17
CA ARG A 119 2.71 -12.04 4.77
C ARG A 119 3.75 -12.36 3.71
N SER A 120 3.40 -13.16 2.74
CA SER A 120 4.28 -13.47 1.61
C SER A 120 4.63 -12.21 0.81
N GLY A 121 3.62 -11.37 0.54
CA GLY A 121 3.83 -10.08 -0.11
C GLY A 121 4.74 -9.16 0.69
N PHE A 122 4.53 -9.08 2.00
CA PHE A 122 5.38 -8.29 2.88
C PHE A 122 6.84 -8.78 2.85
N ASN A 123 7.04 -10.08 2.94
CA ASN A 123 8.38 -10.65 2.88
C ASN A 123 9.05 -10.37 1.53
N ARG A 124 8.29 -10.46 0.45
CA ARG A 124 8.79 -10.15 -0.90
C ARG A 124 9.22 -8.68 -1.00
N PHE A 125 8.42 -7.77 -0.45
CA PHE A 125 8.78 -6.36 -0.38
C PHE A 125 10.07 -6.15 0.43
N MET A 126 10.16 -6.72 1.63
CA MET A 126 11.34 -6.57 2.48
C MET A 126 12.58 -7.21 1.86
N ASN A 127 12.44 -8.33 1.15
CA ASN A 127 13.56 -8.93 0.41
C ASN A 127 14.04 -8.03 -0.73
N HIS A 128 13.12 -7.39 -1.45
CA HIS A 128 13.48 -6.41 -2.48
C HIS A 128 14.25 -5.23 -1.89
N MET A 129 13.93 -4.86 -0.66
CA MET A 129 14.53 -3.73 0.04
C MET A 129 15.76 -4.12 0.88
N ASP A 130 16.26 -5.34 0.72
CA ASP A 130 17.43 -5.80 1.47
C ASP A 130 18.63 -4.88 1.20
N GLY A 131 19.30 -4.44 2.28
CA GLY A 131 20.43 -3.52 2.19
C GLY A 131 20.06 -2.07 1.91
N ILE A 132 18.79 -1.75 1.74
CA ILE A 132 18.31 -0.39 1.46
C ILE A 132 17.69 0.17 2.73
N ASN A 133 18.19 1.30 3.23
CA ASN A 133 17.67 1.94 4.43
C ASN A 133 16.80 3.15 4.14
N GLU A 134 16.90 3.73 2.95
CA GLU A 134 16.13 4.89 2.54
C GLU A 134 15.85 4.81 1.04
N ALA A 135 14.63 5.17 0.65
CA ALA A 135 14.22 5.14 -0.74
C ALA A 135 13.18 6.22 -1.00
N ILE A 136 12.86 6.42 -2.27
CA ILE A 136 11.81 7.33 -2.71
C ILE A 136 10.61 6.49 -3.10
N LEU A 137 9.43 6.90 -2.64
CA LEU A 137 8.15 6.29 -2.97
C LEU A 137 7.29 7.32 -3.71
N CYS A 138 6.98 7.01 -4.97
CA CYS A 138 6.05 7.83 -5.75
C CYS A 138 4.69 7.14 -5.75
N ILE A 139 3.69 7.80 -5.17
CA ILE A 139 2.31 7.31 -5.18
C ILE A 139 1.52 8.10 -6.22
N ARG A 140 0.92 7.40 -7.16
CA ARG A 140 0.18 8.02 -8.25
C ARG A 140 -1.02 7.19 -8.66
N LYS A 141 -1.96 7.83 -9.31
CA LYS A 141 -3.09 7.15 -9.94
C LYS A 141 -2.65 6.57 -11.28
N SER A 142 -3.25 5.45 -11.65
CA SER A 142 -3.08 4.91 -13.00
C SER A 142 -3.53 5.92 -14.03
N THR A 143 -2.77 6.06 -15.11
CA THR A 143 -3.14 6.90 -16.26
C THR A 143 -3.85 6.11 -17.36
N TRP A 144 -4.19 4.86 -17.06
CA TRP A 144 -4.80 3.94 -17.99
C TRP A 144 -6.02 4.52 -18.71
N GLU A 145 -6.89 5.19 -17.96
CA GLU A 145 -8.11 5.77 -18.51
C GLU A 145 -7.84 6.82 -19.57
N ASN A 146 -6.72 7.53 -19.47
CA ASN A 146 -6.37 8.61 -20.38
C ASN A 146 -5.86 8.09 -21.72
N ASN A 147 -5.57 6.81 -21.85
CA ASN A 147 -5.03 6.20 -23.05
C ASN A 147 -6.12 5.68 -24.00
N TYR A 148 -7.37 5.75 -23.61
CA TYR A 148 -8.51 5.22 -24.36
C TYR A 148 -9.45 6.30 -24.90
N VAL A 149 -9.03 7.50 -24.88
CA VAL A 149 -9.85 8.63 -25.36
C VAL A 149 -9.66 8.85 -26.85
#